data_9e5138c2ea6fae2084f556c271b6b7b3
#
_entry.id   9e5138c2ea6fae2084f556c271b6b7b3
#
_cell.length_a   1.000
_cell.length_b   1.000
_cell.length_c   1.000
_cell.angle_alpha   90.00
_cell.angle_beta   90.00
_cell.angle_gamma   90.00
#
_symmetry.space_group_name_H-M   'P 1'
#
loop_
_entity.id
_entity.type
_entity.pdbx_description
1 polymer ?
#
loop_
_entity_poly.entity_id
_entity_poly.type
_entity_poly.pdbx_seq_one_letter_code
_entity_poly.pdbx_strand_id
1 'polypeptide(L)'
;SNWVRTLLAFPLQVLPSSSTYNQAMATSSHVWTQAYDSTTVITLVLGTCLVLIMCFGLAYLYSGLARRKSALHMVFSVFFILLISIFQWYFWGYSLAFSRTATNKFIGNLHNFGYQNLEDNYTAGANSNIPEMAFANFQGMFASITACIYIGAICERGRILPFIPFTFCW
;
A
#
# COMPACT_ATOMS: atom_id res chain seq x y z
N SER A 1 -32.68 14.87 17.24
CA SER A 1 -31.68 13.86 16.94
C SER A 1 -30.33 14.54 16.66
N ASN A 2 -29.50 14.59 17.70
CA ASN A 2 -28.22 15.33 17.67
C ASN A 2 -27.10 14.64 16.86
N TRP A 3 -27.26 13.38 16.48
CA TRP A 3 -26.25 12.59 15.76
C TRP A 3 -26.01 13.08 14.33
N VAL A 4 -27.02 13.54 13.64
CA VAL A 4 -26.89 14.04 12.26
C VAL A 4 -26.15 15.38 12.22
N ARG A 5 -26.34 16.23 13.23
CA ARG A 5 -25.60 17.50 13.37
C ARG A 5 -24.12 17.27 13.68
N THR A 6 -23.79 16.24 14.46
CA THR A 6 -22.40 15.90 14.80
C THR A 6 -21.66 15.30 13.60
N LEU A 7 -22.32 14.49 12.76
CA LEU A 7 -21.74 13.92 11.53
C LEU A 7 -21.55 14.97 10.42
N LEU A 8 -22.40 15.99 10.36
CA LEU A 8 -22.26 17.09 9.37
C LEU A 8 -21.29 18.19 9.83
N ALA A 9 -21.01 18.29 11.12
CA ALA A 9 -20.05 19.27 11.66
C ALA A 9 -18.59 18.78 11.61
N PHE A 10 -18.35 17.47 11.44
CA PHE A 10 -17.02 16.90 11.46
C PHE A 10 -16.09 17.34 10.28
N PRO A 11 -16.58 17.60 9.05
CA PRO A 11 -15.69 18.06 7.98
C PRO A 11 -15.33 19.54 8.00
N LEU A 12 -16.04 20.38 8.79
CA LEU A 12 -15.82 21.83 8.77
C LEU A 12 -14.81 22.34 9.81
N GLN A 13 -14.47 21.53 10.81
CA GLN A 13 -13.50 21.90 11.85
C GLN A 13 -12.05 21.51 11.54
N VAL A 14 -11.81 20.78 10.46
CA VAL A 14 -10.46 20.30 10.08
C VAL A 14 -9.81 21.17 9.00
N LEU A 15 -10.49 22.19 8.49
CA LEU A 15 -9.86 23.11 7.56
C LEU A 15 -9.02 24.13 8.35
N PRO A 16 -7.69 24.05 8.31
CA PRO A 16 -6.85 25.09 8.88
C PRO A 16 -7.14 26.42 8.19
N SER A 17 -7.01 27.52 8.90
CA SER A 17 -7.17 28.85 8.32
C SER A 17 -6.28 28.98 7.09
N SER A 18 -6.68 29.76 6.09
CA SER A 18 -5.92 29.96 4.87
C SER A 18 -4.47 30.40 5.13
N SER A 19 -4.22 31.10 6.21
CA SER A 19 -2.86 31.48 6.66
C SER A 19 -2.06 30.28 7.15
N THR A 20 -2.68 29.40 7.92
CA THR A 20 -2.02 28.15 8.41
C THR A 20 -1.75 27.19 7.28
N TYR A 21 -2.69 27.08 6.31
CA TYR A 21 -2.50 26.28 5.11
C TYR A 21 -1.35 26.81 4.25
N ASN A 22 -1.30 28.13 4.02
CA ASN A 22 -0.24 28.73 3.22
C ASN A 22 1.13 28.66 3.92
N GLN A 23 1.19 28.78 5.25
CA GLN A 23 2.41 28.55 6.01
C GLN A 23 2.84 27.08 5.95
N ALA A 24 1.93 26.13 6.09
CA ALA A 24 2.22 24.72 5.97
C ALA A 24 2.70 24.37 4.56
N MET A 25 2.09 24.95 3.52
CA MET A 25 2.51 24.77 2.13
C MET A 25 3.88 25.42 1.84
N ALA A 26 4.14 26.61 2.37
CA ALA A 26 5.45 27.27 2.23
C ALA A 26 6.54 26.50 2.99
N THR A 27 6.25 26.00 4.19
CA THR A 27 7.19 25.18 4.96
C THR A 27 7.42 23.82 4.27
N SER A 28 6.36 23.21 3.76
CA SER A 28 6.50 21.94 3.02
C SER A 28 7.28 22.10 1.72
N SER A 29 7.06 23.18 0.96
CA SER A 29 7.81 23.42 -0.28
C SER A 29 9.31 23.60 -0.03
N HIS A 30 9.70 24.24 1.07
CA HIS A 30 11.10 24.35 1.47
C HIS A 30 11.69 23.02 1.96
N VAL A 31 10.90 22.20 2.63
CA VAL A 31 11.30 20.86 3.09
C VAL A 31 11.53 19.92 1.90
N TRP A 32 10.65 19.95 0.90
CA TRP A 32 10.77 19.10 -0.29
C TRP A 32 12.04 19.42 -1.14
N THR A 33 12.49 20.66 -1.16
CA THR A 33 13.65 21.06 -1.97
C THR A 33 15.00 20.72 -1.32
N GLN A 34 15.07 20.49 -0.03
CA GLN A 34 16.32 20.22 0.67
C GLN A 34 16.47 18.81 1.26
N ALA A 35 15.39 18.06 1.43
CA ALA A 35 15.40 16.81 2.21
C ALA A 35 15.56 15.54 1.38
N TYR A 36 15.18 15.55 0.09
CA TYR A 36 15.14 14.33 -0.71
C TYR A 36 16.02 14.43 -1.96
N ASP A 37 16.78 13.37 -2.22
CA ASP A 37 17.37 13.18 -3.53
C ASP A 37 16.28 12.84 -4.55
N SER A 38 16.05 13.74 -5.49
CA SER A 38 15.03 13.57 -6.55
C SER A 38 15.22 12.27 -7.33
N THR A 39 16.45 11.83 -7.51
CA THR A 39 16.79 10.56 -8.18
C THR A 39 16.25 9.36 -7.40
N THR A 40 16.37 9.37 -6.08
CA THR A 40 15.88 8.29 -5.22
C THR A 40 14.36 8.19 -5.25
N VAL A 41 13.66 9.32 -5.19
CA VAL A 41 12.19 9.34 -5.27
C VAL A 41 11.69 8.83 -6.62
N ILE A 42 12.29 9.30 -7.72
CA ILE A 42 11.95 8.84 -9.08
C ILE A 42 12.19 7.33 -9.21
N THR A 43 13.30 6.83 -8.69
CA THR A 43 13.63 5.39 -8.71
C THR A 43 12.59 4.56 -7.95
N LEU A 44 12.14 5.02 -6.78
CA LEU A 44 11.09 4.34 -6.00
C LEU A 44 9.75 4.32 -6.75
N VAL A 45 9.35 5.46 -7.32
CA VAL A 45 8.10 5.55 -8.09
C VAL A 45 8.17 4.66 -9.33
N LEU A 46 9.26 4.71 -10.07
CA LEU A 46 9.48 3.84 -11.24
C LEU A 46 9.47 2.36 -10.84
N GLY A 47 10.16 2.01 -9.75
CA GLY A 47 10.17 0.66 -9.20
C GLY A 47 8.77 0.18 -8.83
N THR A 48 7.96 1.03 -8.20
CA THR A 48 6.55 0.73 -7.88
C THR A 48 5.74 0.39 -9.13
N CYS A 49 5.88 1.18 -10.19
CA CYS A 49 5.23 0.93 -11.49
C CYS A 49 5.70 -0.38 -12.13
N LEU A 50 7.00 -0.65 -12.09
CA LEU A 50 7.56 -1.89 -12.67
C LEU A 50 7.05 -3.13 -11.94
N VAL A 51 6.99 -3.12 -10.60
CA VAL A 51 6.44 -4.24 -9.82
C VAL A 51 4.95 -4.43 -10.10
N LEU A 52 4.19 -3.35 -10.29
CA LEU A 52 2.78 -3.46 -10.70
C LEU A 52 2.65 -4.17 -12.06
N ILE A 53 3.50 -3.84 -13.03
CA ILE A 53 3.54 -4.51 -14.34
C ILE A 53 3.89 -6.01 -14.17
N MET A 54 4.77 -6.36 -13.24
CA MET A 54 5.07 -7.77 -12.92
C MET A 54 3.84 -8.54 -12.46
N CYS A 55 2.93 -7.93 -11.68
CA CYS A 55 1.68 -8.58 -11.27
C CYS A 55 0.82 -8.95 -12.47
N PHE A 56 0.71 -8.08 -13.47
CA PHE A 56 0.00 -8.37 -14.71
C PHE A 56 0.71 -9.46 -15.55
N GLY A 57 2.04 -9.40 -15.62
CA GLY A 57 2.85 -10.43 -16.26
C GLY A 57 2.61 -11.81 -15.65
N LEU A 58 2.50 -11.88 -14.32
CA LEU A 58 2.20 -13.11 -13.59
C LEU A 58 0.78 -13.63 -13.89
N ALA A 59 -0.20 -12.74 -14.02
CA ALA A 59 -1.55 -13.11 -14.42
C ALA A 59 -1.60 -13.78 -15.80
N TYR A 60 -0.88 -13.22 -16.77
CA TYR A 60 -0.78 -13.81 -18.12
C TYR A 60 0.02 -15.11 -18.13
N LEU A 61 1.09 -15.19 -17.34
CA LEU A 61 1.87 -16.42 -17.19
C LEU A 61 0.98 -17.57 -16.70
N TYR A 62 0.24 -17.37 -15.62
CA TYR A 62 -0.65 -18.39 -15.08
C TYR A 62 -1.80 -18.73 -16.01
N SER A 63 -2.34 -17.73 -16.72
CA SER A 63 -3.35 -17.94 -17.75
C SER A 63 -2.85 -18.82 -18.90
N GLY A 64 -1.58 -18.64 -19.31
CA GLY A 64 -0.95 -19.43 -20.35
C GLY A 64 -0.65 -20.88 -19.95
N LEU A 65 -0.38 -21.12 -18.65
CA LEU A 65 -0.13 -22.46 -18.10
C LEU A 65 -1.44 -23.21 -17.79
N ALA A 66 -2.54 -22.50 -17.57
CA ALA A 66 -3.83 -23.08 -17.27
C ALA A 66 -4.54 -23.62 -18.53
N ARG A 67 -5.49 -24.54 -18.32
CA ARG A 67 -6.34 -25.02 -19.42
C ARG A 67 -7.19 -23.89 -19.96
N ARG A 68 -7.52 -23.92 -21.27
CA ARG A 68 -8.32 -22.88 -21.96
C ARG A 68 -9.59 -22.44 -21.21
N LYS A 69 -10.27 -23.39 -20.54
CA LYS A 69 -11.49 -23.12 -19.76
C LYS A 69 -11.22 -22.34 -18.48
N SER A 70 -10.02 -22.42 -17.93
CA SER A 70 -9.63 -21.81 -16.65
C SER A 70 -8.77 -20.56 -16.83
N ALA A 71 -8.31 -20.26 -18.03
CA ALA A 71 -7.39 -19.16 -18.31
C ALA A 71 -7.92 -17.81 -17.85
N LEU A 72 -9.13 -17.48 -18.21
CA LEU A 72 -9.77 -16.22 -17.82
C LEU A 72 -10.00 -16.13 -16.30
N HIS A 73 -10.38 -17.25 -15.68
CA HIS A 73 -10.54 -17.34 -14.23
C HIS A 73 -9.25 -17.04 -13.48
N MET A 74 -8.10 -17.47 -14.00
CA MET A 74 -6.80 -17.19 -13.41
C MET A 74 -6.45 -15.70 -13.46
N VAL A 75 -6.68 -15.04 -14.58
CA VAL A 75 -6.46 -13.59 -14.71
C VAL A 75 -7.29 -12.83 -13.68
N PHE A 76 -8.60 -13.12 -13.61
CA PHE A 76 -9.49 -12.47 -12.62
C PHE A 76 -9.05 -12.75 -11.19
N SER A 77 -8.60 -13.96 -10.87
CA SER A 77 -8.14 -14.31 -9.54
C SER A 77 -6.93 -13.47 -9.10
N VAL A 78 -5.96 -13.27 -10.00
CA VAL A 78 -4.79 -12.42 -9.73
C VAL A 78 -5.24 -10.97 -9.49
N PHE A 79 -6.15 -10.44 -10.29
CA PHE A 79 -6.67 -9.08 -10.10
C PHE A 79 -7.37 -8.90 -8.76
N PHE A 80 -8.25 -9.82 -8.38
CA PHE A 80 -8.96 -9.74 -7.10
C PHE A 80 -8.01 -9.78 -5.92
N ILE A 81 -7.01 -10.65 -5.96
CA ILE A 81 -6.03 -10.76 -4.87
C ILE A 81 -5.12 -9.53 -4.81
N LEU A 82 -4.70 -9.00 -5.97
CA LEU A 82 -3.97 -7.74 -6.04
C LEU A 82 -4.73 -6.61 -5.32
N LEU A 83 -6.02 -6.44 -5.64
CA LEU A 83 -6.85 -5.41 -5.03
C LEU A 83 -7.00 -5.60 -3.51
N ILE A 84 -7.25 -6.83 -3.07
CA ILE A 84 -7.38 -7.13 -1.63
C ILE A 84 -6.05 -6.86 -0.91
N SER A 85 -4.92 -7.25 -1.48
CA SER A 85 -3.60 -7.05 -0.88
C SER A 85 -3.26 -5.57 -0.76
N ILE A 86 -3.51 -4.76 -1.79
CA ILE A 86 -3.32 -3.31 -1.75
C ILE A 86 -4.20 -2.68 -0.66
N PHE A 87 -5.47 -3.08 -0.60
CA PHE A 87 -6.40 -2.61 0.41
C PHE A 87 -5.90 -2.91 1.84
N GLN A 88 -5.52 -4.17 2.10
CA GLN A 88 -5.01 -4.58 3.40
C GLN A 88 -3.72 -3.85 3.78
N TRP A 89 -2.80 -3.72 2.82
CA TRP A 89 -1.54 -3.03 3.03
C TRP A 89 -1.74 -1.57 3.43
N TYR A 90 -2.65 -0.87 2.74
CA TYR A 90 -2.97 0.52 3.06
C TYR A 90 -3.53 0.70 4.48
N PHE A 91 -4.47 -0.15 4.89
CA PHE A 91 -5.13 0.03 6.19
C PHE A 91 -4.25 -0.41 7.36
N TRP A 92 -3.72 -1.60 7.35
CA TRP A 92 -2.99 -2.15 8.49
C TRP A 92 -1.68 -2.85 8.14
N GLY A 93 -1.51 -3.39 6.94
CA GLY A 93 -0.35 -4.18 6.57
C GLY A 93 0.95 -3.42 6.76
N TYR A 94 1.04 -2.20 6.29
CA TYR A 94 2.19 -1.33 6.47
C TYR A 94 2.48 -1.07 7.96
N SER A 95 1.46 -0.73 8.73
CA SER A 95 1.61 -0.43 10.15
C SER A 95 2.10 -1.64 10.95
N LEU A 96 1.58 -2.84 10.66
CA LEU A 96 2.01 -4.07 11.33
C LEU A 96 3.44 -4.50 10.95
N ALA A 97 3.87 -4.21 9.70
CA ALA A 97 5.19 -4.60 9.21
C ALA A 97 6.30 -3.61 9.62
N PHE A 98 6.04 -2.31 9.59
CA PHE A 98 7.05 -1.26 9.70
C PHE A 98 6.84 -0.29 10.87
N SER A 99 5.98 -0.61 11.84
CA SER A 99 5.77 0.25 13.00
C SER A 99 7.03 0.41 13.84
N ARG A 100 7.45 1.66 14.08
CA ARG A 100 8.61 1.99 14.91
C ARG A 100 8.30 1.95 16.41
N THR A 101 7.04 2.09 16.78
CA THR A 101 6.57 2.12 18.18
C THR A 101 6.16 0.75 18.68
N ALA A 102 6.52 -0.32 17.95
CA ALA A 102 6.17 -1.68 18.32
C ALA A 102 6.83 -2.09 19.63
N THR A 103 6.02 -2.55 20.57
CA THR A 103 6.48 -3.10 21.86
C THR A 103 6.93 -4.55 21.70
N ASN A 104 6.35 -5.26 20.74
CA ASN A 104 6.66 -6.66 20.45
C ASN A 104 7.63 -6.77 19.27
N LYS A 105 8.59 -7.70 19.36
CA LYS A 105 9.55 -7.98 18.29
C LYS A 105 8.95 -8.77 17.11
N PHE A 106 7.76 -9.31 17.26
CA PHE A 106 7.13 -10.20 16.28
C PHE A 106 6.14 -9.49 15.38
N ILE A 107 5.38 -8.53 15.91
CA ILE A 107 4.34 -7.80 15.17
C ILE A 107 4.35 -6.33 15.58
N GLY A 108 4.15 -5.44 14.61
CA GLY A 108 4.00 -4.00 14.83
C GLY A 108 2.67 -3.66 15.50
N ASN A 109 2.51 -2.39 15.82
CA ASN A 109 1.25 -1.84 16.31
C ASN A 109 0.55 -1.03 15.19
N LEU A 110 -0.68 -0.56 15.46
CA LEU A 110 -1.49 0.18 14.48
C LEU A 110 -1.23 1.70 14.49
N HIS A 111 -0.03 2.13 14.83
CA HIS A 111 0.32 3.56 14.90
C HIS A 111 0.17 4.27 13.54
N ASN A 112 0.53 3.59 12.45
CA ASN A 112 0.50 4.11 11.09
C ASN A 112 -0.74 3.61 10.30
N PHE A 113 -1.83 3.33 11.00
CA PHE A 113 -3.07 2.86 10.38
C PHE A 113 -3.56 3.84 9.30
N GLY A 114 -3.86 3.35 8.10
CA GLY A 114 -4.32 4.17 6.98
C GLY A 114 -3.29 5.21 6.50
N TYR A 115 -2.00 4.90 6.63
CA TYR A 115 -0.90 5.80 6.28
C TYR A 115 -0.88 7.11 7.08
N GLN A 116 -1.41 7.09 8.30
CA GLN A 116 -1.30 8.22 9.24
C GLN A 116 0.06 8.22 9.92
N ASN A 117 0.50 9.39 10.39
CA ASN A 117 1.75 9.57 11.11
C ASN A 117 3.00 9.09 10.35
N LEU A 118 2.99 9.16 9.02
CA LEU A 118 4.16 8.90 8.22
C LEU A 118 5.16 10.05 8.36
N GLU A 119 6.43 9.71 8.43
CA GLU A 119 7.49 10.70 8.55
C GLU A 119 8.00 11.16 7.18
N ASP A 120 8.28 12.47 7.07
CA ASP A 120 8.83 13.02 5.84
C ASP A 120 10.27 12.53 5.58
N ASN A 121 11.04 12.20 6.64
CA ASN A 121 12.41 11.73 6.55
C ASN A 121 12.56 10.30 7.07
N TYR A 122 12.16 9.34 6.26
CA TYR A 122 12.31 7.93 6.61
C TYR A 122 13.71 7.41 6.26
N THR A 123 14.40 6.89 7.24
CA THR A 123 15.69 6.21 7.06
C THR A 123 15.44 4.70 6.99
N ALA A 124 15.17 4.17 5.81
CA ALA A 124 15.08 2.74 5.59
C ALA A 124 16.47 2.10 5.60
N GLY A 125 16.97 1.81 6.78
CA GLY A 125 18.13 0.93 6.99
C GLY A 125 19.51 1.52 6.74
N ALA A 126 19.76 2.42 5.84
CA ALA A 126 21.08 3.00 5.60
C ALA A 126 21.03 4.33 4.85
N ASN A 127 21.15 5.42 5.56
CA ASN A 127 21.58 6.74 5.06
C ASN A 127 20.77 7.40 3.92
N SER A 128 19.58 6.96 3.57
CA SER A 128 18.79 7.60 2.54
C SER A 128 17.56 8.26 3.16
N ASN A 129 17.53 9.59 3.12
CA ASN A 129 16.34 10.36 3.40
C ASN A 129 15.35 10.16 2.25
N ILE A 130 14.34 9.34 2.44
CA ILE A 130 13.28 9.08 1.49
C ILE A 130 11.92 9.39 2.12
N PRO A 131 10.92 9.87 1.35
CA PRO A 131 9.57 10.01 1.87
C PRO A 131 9.02 8.64 2.25
N GLU A 132 8.58 8.50 3.49
CA GLU A 132 8.04 7.22 4.00
C GLU A 132 6.85 6.74 3.17
N MET A 133 6.05 7.66 2.65
CA MET A 133 4.93 7.34 1.78
C MET A 133 5.38 6.65 0.47
N ALA A 134 6.47 7.10 -0.15
CA ALA A 134 7.01 6.48 -1.35
C ALA A 134 7.55 5.07 -1.05
N PHE A 135 8.23 4.92 0.09
CA PHE A 135 8.70 3.63 0.57
C PHE A 135 7.55 2.68 0.89
N ALA A 136 6.50 3.15 1.59
CA ALA A 136 5.33 2.36 1.93
C ALA A 136 4.60 1.82 0.69
N ASN A 137 4.43 2.66 -0.34
CA ASN A 137 3.82 2.25 -1.61
C ASN A 137 4.69 1.23 -2.35
N PHE A 138 6.00 1.43 -2.39
CA PHE A 138 6.94 0.50 -3.01
C PHE A 138 6.87 -0.89 -2.34
N GLN A 139 6.92 -0.93 -1.01
CA GLN A 139 6.81 -2.17 -0.24
C GLN A 139 5.42 -2.82 -0.38
N GLY A 140 4.36 -2.03 -0.52
CA GLY A 140 3.00 -2.52 -0.78
C GLY A 140 2.87 -3.29 -2.09
N MET A 141 3.62 -2.90 -3.13
CA MET A 141 3.64 -3.65 -4.38
C MET A 141 4.35 -5.01 -4.22
N PHE A 142 5.39 -5.11 -3.38
CA PHE A 142 6.03 -6.39 -3.07
C PHE A 142 5.11 -7.30 -2.24
N ALA A 143 4.39 -6.77 -1.27
CA ALA A 143 3.38 -7.54 -0.56
C ALA A 143 2.31 -8.08 -1.52
N SER A 144 1.86 -7.25 -2.46
CA SER A 144 0.85 -7.62 -3.45
C SER A 144 1.33 -8.67 -4.45
N ILE A 145 2.56 -8.55 -4.98
CA ILE A 145 3.08 -9.57 -5.91
C ILE A 145 3.30 -10.91 -5.20
N THR A 146 3.74 -10.89 -3.95
CA THR A 146 3.90 -12.11 -3.16
C THR A 146 2.55 -12.81 -2.97
N ALA A 147 1.49 -12.05 -2.71
CA ALA A 147 0.13 -12.58 -2.67
C ALA A 147 -0.31 -13.15 -4.03
N CYS A 148 0.10 -12.56 -5.14
CA CYS A 148 -0.21 -13.09 -6.47
C CYS A 148 0.52 -14.40 -6.80
N ILE A 149 1.70 -14.63 -6.24
CA ILE A 149 2.50 -15.85 -6.54
C ILE A 149 1.81 -17.11 -6.04
N TYR A 150 1.20 -17.12 -4.86
CA TYR A 150 0.57 -18.33 -4.32
C TYR A 150 -0.64 -18.81 -5.15
N ILE A 151 -1.23 -17.95 -5.99
CA ILE A 151 -2.33 -18.33 -6.89
C ILE A 151 -1.89 -19.45 -7.84
N GLY A 152 -0.64 -19.43 -8.26
CA GLY A 152 -0.08 -20.48 -9.11
C GLY A 152 -0.17 -21.88 -8.50
N ALA A 153 -0.09 -21.99 -7.17
CA ALA A 153 -0.21 -23.28 -6.46
C ALA A 153 -1.63 -23.87 -6.52
N ILE A 154 -2.63 -23.04 -6.76
CA ILE A 154 -4.04 -23.41 -6.71
C ILE A 154 -4.68 -23.38 -8.11
N CYS A 155 -3.85 -23.23 -9.13
CA CYS A 155 -4.28 -23.26 -10.52
C CYS A 155 -5.22 -24.46 -10.78
N GLU A 156 -6.35 -24.17 -11.44
CA GLU A 156 -7.39 -25.11 -11.85
C GLU A 156 -8.25 -25.76 -10.74
N ARG A 157 -7.85 -25.72 -9.46
CA ARG A 157 -8.56 -26.39 -8.35
C ARG A 157 -9.24 -25.43 -7.38
N GLY A 158 -8.80 -24.18 -7.35
CA GLY A 158 -9.31 -23.18 -6.42
C GLY A 158 -10.56 -22.47 -6.94
N ARG A 159 -11.47 -22.18 -6.01
CA ARG A 159 -12.58 -21.24 -6.26
C ARG A 159 -12.20 -19.87 -5.72
N ILE A 160 -12.60 -18.78 -6.38
CA ILE A 160 -12.28 -17.40 -5.97
C ILE A 160 -12.83 -17.09 -4.57
N LEU A 161 -14.04 -17.52 -4.26
CA LEU A 161 -14.71 -17.21 -2.99
C LEU A 161 -13.91 -17.62 -1.72
N PRO A 162 -13.32 -18.83 -1.61
CA PRO A 162 -12.48 -19.17 -0.47
C PRO A 162 -11.13 -18.43 -0.44
N PHE A 163 -10.68 -17.90 -1.59
CA PHE A 163 -9.44 -17.15 -1.65
C PHE A 163 -9.49 -15.79 -0.99
N ILE A 164 -10.64 -15.13 -1.04
CA ILE A 164 -10.82 -13.83 -0.43
C ILE A 164 -10.48 -13.87 1.07
N PRO A 165 -11.14 -14.72 1.89
CA PRO A 165 -10.80 -14.81 3.31
C PRO A 165 -9.38 -15.35 3.56
N PHE A 166 -8.88 -16.26 2.71
CA PHE A 166 -7.50 -16.74 2.82
C PHE A 166 -6.49 -15.60 2.63
N THR A 167 -6.63 -14.80 1.57
CA THR A 167 -5.78 -13.62 1.33
C THR A 167 -5.88 -12.63 2.47
N PHE A 168 -7.06 -12.51 3.07
CA PHE A 168 -7.27 -11.59 4.18
C PHE A 168 -6.54 -12.03 5.46
N CYS A 169 -6.39 -13.33 5.68
CA CYS A 169 -5.68 -13.88 6.83
C CYS A 169 -4.17 -14.05 6.61
N TRP A 170 -3.75 -14.10 5.34
CA TRP A 170 -2.35 -14.29 4.95
C TRP A 170 -1.56 -13.00 5.07
#